data_43584018a50446098b5f061a2abdce10
#
_entry.id   43584018a50446098b5f061a2abdce10
#
_cell.length_a   1.000
_cell.length_b   1.000
_cell.length_c   1.000
_cell.angle_alpha   90.00
_cell.angle_beta   90.00
_cell.angle_gamma   90.00
#
_symmetry.space_group_name_H-M   'P 1'
#
loop_
_entity.id
_entity.type
_entity.pdbx_description
1 polymer ?
#
loop_
_entity_poly.entity_id
_entity_poly.type
_entity_poly.pdbx_seq_one_letter_code
_entity_poly.pdbx_strand_id
1 'polypeptide(L)'
;MVDLTEVLLTDGKVIKREADITLHKLSYRFGDFKIRCASPLSLTIENKGEKKLMISGQASLEVLIPCARCLEPVASRIDIQFENERDAEDKDYIDGYSLNTDQLVHDEALLVWPERVLCKEDCKGLCPVCGKNQNLGSCDCDTTVRDPRMAKILDIFNNAGK
;
A
#
# COMPACT_ATOMS: atom_id res chain seq x y z
N MET A 1 -5.62 9.06 -17.59
CA MET A 1 -6.92 9.77 -17.51
C MET A 1 -7.91 9.14 -18.47
N VAL A 2 -9.18 9.00 -18.10
CA VAL A 2 -10.27 8.41 -18.91
C VAL A 2 -11.36 9.45 -19.15
N ASP A 3 -11.80 9.57 -20.41
CA ASP A 3 -12.88 10.50 -20.79
C ASP A 3 -14.25 9.91 -20.39
N LEU A 4 -15.02 10.70 -19.64
CA LEU A 4 -16.35 10.40 -19.12
C LEU A 4 -17.49 11.04 -19.93
N THR A 5 -17.21 11.77 -21.00
CA THR A 5 -18.20 12.56 -21.74
C THR A 5 -19.42 11.70 -22.12
N GLU A 6 -19.20 10.52 -22.67
CA GLU A 6 -20.28 9.64 -23.10
C GLU A 6 -21.17 9.16 -21.95
N VAL A 7 -20.55 8.85 -20.78
CA VAL A 7 -21.29 8.29 -19.65
C VAL A 7 -22.02 9.36 -18.87
N LEU A 8 -21.49 10.58 -18.82
CA LEU A 8 -22.11 11.71 -18.11
C LEU A 8 -23.33 12.26 -18.82
N LEU A 9 -23.38 12.14 -20.15
CA LEU A 9 -24.48 12.68 -20.96
C LEU A 9 -25.73 11.77 -21.00
N THR A 10 -25.63 10.52 -20.53
CA THR A 10 -26.75 9.57 -20.68
C THR A 10 -26.88 8.73 -19.42
N ASP A 11 -28.03 8.83 -18.74
CA ASP A 11 -28.36 8.02 -17.59
C ASP A 11 -28.44 6.53 -17.97
N GLY A 12 -27.94 5.66 -17.10
CA GLY A 12 -27.88 4.21 -17.32
C GLY A 12 -26.81 3.77 -18.33
N LYS A 13 -26.03 4.69 -18.87
CA LYS A 13 -24.93 4.34 -19.78
C LYS A 13 -23.82 3.63 -19.03
N VAL A 14 -23.35 2.53 -19.59
CA VAL A 14 -22.18 1.78 -19.11
C VAL A 14 -21.09 1.86 -20.15
N ILE A 15 -19.88 2.23 -19.72
CA ILE A 15 -18.68 2.18 -20.56
C ILE A 15 -17.65 1.28 -19.91
N LYS A 16 -16.88 0.59 -20.75
CA LYS A 16 -15.71 -0.19 -20.33
C LYS A 16 -14.48 0.43 -20.97
N ARG A 17 -13.46 0.66 -20.18
CA ARG A 17 -12.20 1.26 -20.64
C ARG A 17 -11.02 0.55 -19.98
N GLU A 18 -9.93 0.54 -20.69
CA GLU A 18 -8.62 0.19 -20.14
C GLU A 18 -7.75 1.44 -20.13
N ALA A 19 -7.02 1.63 -19.04
CA ALA A 19 -6.12 2.76 -18.88
C ALA A 19 -4.78 2.29 -18.37
N ASP A 20 -3.70 2.81 -18.93
CA ASP A 20 -2.38 2.59 -18.40
C ASP A 20 -2.20 3.39 -17.11
N ILE A 21 -1.58 2.76 -16.13
CA ILE A 21 -1.22 3.38 -14.85
C ILE A 21 0.14 4.06 -15.04
N THR A 22 0.17 5.39 -14.87
CA THR A 22 1.40 6.17 -15.05
C THR A 22 2.12 6.45 -13.73
N LEU A 23 1.59 5.94 -12.62
CA LEU A 23 2.23 6.06 -11.32
C LEU A 23 3.58 5.34 -11.25
N HIS A 24 4.60 6.05 -10.81
CA HIS A 24 5.94 5.49 -10.57
C HIS A 24 6.21 5.18 -9.10
N LYS A 25 5.39 5.75 -8.20
CA LYS A 25 5.50 5.56 -6.76
C LYS A 25 4.13 5.65 -6.09
N LEU A 26 3.99 4.97 -4.97
CA LEU A 26 2.89 5.15 -4.02
C LEU A 26 3.42 5.92 -2.82
N SER A 27 2.81 7.05 -2.51
CA SER A 27 3.15 7.86 -1.35
C SER A 27 2.23 7.48 -0.19
N TYR A 28 2.82 7.06 0.93
CA TYR A 28 2.10 6.69 2.14
C TYR A 28 2.78 7.33 3.35
N ARG A 29 2.08 7.37 4.49
CA ARG A 29 2.59 8.03 5.72
C ARG A 29 3.99 7.60 6.20
N PHE A 30 4.47 6.48 5.72
CA PHE A 30 5.80 5.95 6.04
C PHE A 30 6.85 6.22 4.96
N GLY A 31 6.49 6.89 3.87
CA GLY A 31 7.40 7.24 2.78
C GLY A 31 6.85 6.92 1.40
N ASP A 32 7.71 7.05 0.40
CA ASP A 32 7.43 6.77 -0.99
C ASP A 32 7.92 5.38 -1.38
N PHE A 33 7.06 4.58 -1.97
CA PHE A 33 7.33 3.21 -2.40
C PHE A 33 7.33 3.12 -3.91
N LYS A 34 8.44 2.67 -4.48
CA LYS A 34 8.61 2.58 -5.93
C LYS A 34 7.75 1.46 -6.51
N ILE A 35 6.98 1.77 -7.54
CA ILE A 35 6.27 0.79 -8.38
C ILE A 35 7.27 0.25 -9.42
N ARG A 36 7.41 -1.08 -9.52
CA ARG A 36 8.24 -1.75 -10.52
C ARG A 36 7.49 -1.96 -11.82
N CYS A 37 6.28 -2.47 -11.71
CA CYS A 37 5.38 -2.66 -12.83
C CYS A 37 3.93 -2.58 -12.36
N ALA A 38 3.05 -2.26 -13.31
CA ALA A 38 1.61 -2.21 -13.13
C ALA A 38 0.94 -2.92 -14.30
N SER A 39 -0.16 -3.63 -14.04
CA SER A 39 -1.05 -4.07 -15.12
C SER A 39 -1.90 -2.89 -15.59
N PRO A 40 -2.45 -2.93 -16.81
CA PRO A 40 -3.47 -1.98 -17.19
C PRO A 40 -4.65 -2.02 -16.20
N LEU A 41 -5.22 -0.84 -15.92
CA LEU A 41 -6.43 -0.71 -15.12
C LEU A 41 -7.64 -0.98 -16.00
N SER A 42 -8.36 -2.07 -15.73
CA SER A 42 -9.65 -2.33 -16.35
C SER A 42 -10.74 -1.61 -15.57
N LEU A 43 -11.49 -0.73 -16.22
CA LEU A 43 -12.55 0.07 -15.62
C LEU A 43 -13.90 -0.23 -16.26
N THR A 44 -14.93 -0.29 -15.44
CA THR A 44 -16.34 -0.23 -15.85
C THR A 44 -16.97 0.94 -15.12
N ILE A 45 -17.58 1.87 -15.86
CA ILE A 45 -18.19 3.07 -15.32
C ILE A 45 -19.64 3.10 -15.79
N GLU A 46 -20.56 3.23 -14.85
CA GLU A 46 -21.99 3.28 -15.08
C GLU A 46 -22.58 4.57 -14.50
N ASN A 47 -23.37 5.28 -15.28
CA ASN A 47 -24.14 6.42 -14.79
C ASN A 47 -25.44 5.93 -14.14
N LYS A 48 -25.57 6.10 -12.83
CA LYS A 48 -26.78 5.73 -12.07
C LYS A 48 -27.87 6.80 -12.09
N GLY A 49 -27.64 7.93 -12.76
CA GLY A 49 -28.49 9.12 -12.68
C GLY A 49 -28.19 9.97 -11.44
N GLU A 50 -28.87 11.09 -11.31
CA GLU A 50 -28.71 12.02 -10.16
C GLU A 50 -27.24 12.42 -9.90
N LYS A 51 -26.42 12.55 -10.96
CA LYS A 51 -24.99 12.86 -10.90
C LYS A 51 -24.14 11.78 -10.17
N LYS A 52 -24.63 10.55 -10.10
CA LYS A 52 -23.92 9.45 -9.47
C LYS A 52 -23.33 8.50 -10.50
N LEU A 53 -22.08 8.17 -10.31
CA LEU A 53 -21.34 7.21 -11.11
C LEU A 53 -20.96 6.01 -10.25
N MET A 54 -21.25 4.81 -10.75
CA MET A 54 -20.68 3.59 -10.22
C MET A 54 -19.39 3.29 -10.98
N ILE A 55 -18.28 3.31 -10.28
CA ILE A 55 -16.96 3.06 -10.86
C ILE A 55 -16.42 1.77 -10.26
N SER A 56 -16.25 0.75 -11.08
CA SER A 56 -15.61 -0.50 -10.69
C SER A 56 -14.35 -0.74 -11.52
N GLY A 57 -13.36 -1.33 -10.91
CA GLY A 57 -12.10 -1.57 -11.59
C GLY A 57 -11.23 -2.61 -10.92
N GLN A 58 -10.25 -3.08 -11.70
CA GLN A 58 -9.24 -4.01 -11.22
C GLN A 58 -7.89 -3.71 -11.86
N ALA A 59 -6.85 -3.81 -11.05
CA ALA A 59 -5.46 -3.69 -11.46
C ALA A 59 -4.55 -4.47 -10.53
N SER A 60 -3.30 -4.67 -10.92
CA SER A 60 -2.28 -5.26 -10.06
C SER A 60 -0.99 -4.46 -10.17
N LEU A 61 -0.41 -4.15 -9.03
CA LEU A 61 0.84 -3.40 -8.91
C LEU A 61 1.91 -4.29 -8.28
N GLU A 62 3.14 -4.18 -8.75
CA GLU A 62 4.31 -4.72 -8.06
C GLU A 62 5.08 -3.56 -7.45
N VAL A 63 5.11 -3.50 -6.12
CA VAL A 63 5.67 -2.39 -5.35
C VAL A 63 6.86 -2.88 -4.52
N LEU A 64 7.93 -2.08 -4.47
CA LEU A 64 9.07 -2.34 -3.60
C LEU A 64 8.77 -1.85 -2.19
N ILE A 65 8.51 -2.79 -1.27
CA ILE A 65 8.21 -2.52 0.13
C ILE A 65 9.35 -3.05 0.99
N PRO A 66 9.90 -2.27 1.94
CA PRO A 66 10.95 -2.76 2.81
C PRO A 66 10.44 -3.88 3.71
N CYS A 67 11.25 -4.92 3.86
CA CYS A 67 11.00 -6.00 4.81
C CYS A 67 10.83 -5.43 6.21
N ALA A 68 9.78 -5.82 6.93
CA ALA A 68 9.49 -5.33 8.28
C ALA A 68 10.56 -5.69 9.34
N ARG A 69 11.51 -6.58 9.00
CA ARG A 69 12.58 -7.02 9.91
C ARG A 69 13.97 -6.55 9.52
N CYS A 70 14.34 -6.66 8.23
CA CYS A 70 15.72 -6.38 7.78
C CYS A 70 15.82 -5.17 6.87
N LEU A 71 14.70 -4.52 6.55
CA LEU A 71 14.57 -3.33 5.70
C LEU A 71 15.01 -3.53 4.24
N GLU A 72 15.40 -4.74 3.83
CA GLU A 72 15.68 -5.03 2.43
C GLU A 72 14.41 -4.86 1.58
N PRO A 73 14.53 -4.25 0.39
CA PRO A 73 13.38 -4.05 -0.49
C PRO A 73 12.86 -5.39 -1.02
N VAL A 74 11.58 -5.61 -0.88
CA VAL A 74 10.86 -6.81 -1.34
C VAL A 74 9.85 -6.40 -2.38
N ALA A 75 9.85 -7.06 -3.54
CA ALA A 75 8.81 -6.90 -4.54
C ALA A 75 7.53 -7.56 -4.01
N SER A 76 6.53 -6.76 -3.72
CA SER A 76 5.23 -7.20 -3.20
C SER A 76 4.15 -6.88 -4.22
N ARG A 77 3.32 -7.87 -4.52
CA ARG A 77 2.17 -7.70 -5.39
C ARG A 77 0.99 -7.20 -4.58
N ILE A 78 0.35 -6.16 -5.10
CA ILE A 78 -0.88 -5.56 -4.58
C ILE A 78 -1.95 -5.71 -5.66
N ASP A 79 -2.95 -6.54 -5.41
CA ASP A 79 -4.10 -6.70 -6.29
C ASP A 79 -5.22 -5.76 -5.81
N ILE A 80 -5.61 -4.85 -6.67
CA ILE A 80 -6.62 -3.82 -6.44
C ILE A 80 -7.90 -4.27 -7.12
N GLN A 81 -8.99 -4.30 -6.39
CA GLN A 81 -10.32 -4.50 -6.91
C GLN A 81 -11.28 -3.63 -6.11
N PHE A 82 -12.04 -2.81 -6.80
CA PHE A 82 -12.95 -1.87 -6.16
C PHE A 82 -14.26 -1.71 -6.94
N GLU A 83 -15.28 -1.30 -6.22
CA GLU A 83 -16.59 -0.90 -6.75
C GLU A 83 -17.12 0.22 -5.83
N ASN A 84 -17.07 1.45 -6.33
CA ASN A 84 -17.38 2.64 -5.57
C ASN A 84 -18.41 3.51 -6.29
N GLU A 85 -19.40 3.98 -5.54
CA GLU A 85 -20.28 5.06 -5.99
C GLU A 85 -19.61 6.40 -5.72
N ARG A 86 -19.52 7.24 -6.75
CA ARG A 86 -18.92 8.58 -6.69
C ARG A 86 -19.87 9.62 -7.26
N ASP A 87 -19.77 10.83 -6.74
CA ASP A 87 -20.44 11.97 -7.35
C ASP A 87 -19.71 12.36 -8.66
N ALA A 88 -20.46 12.68 -9.71
CA ALA A 88 -19.90 13.16 -10.97
C ALA A 88 -19.18 14.52 -10.85
N GLU A 89 -19.41 15.24 -9.74
CA GLU A 89 -18.76 16.52 -9.41
C GLU A 89 -17.62 16.35 -8.38
N ASP A 90 -17.22 15.10 -8.06
CA ASP A 90 -16.13 14.82 -7.14
C ASP A 90 -14.79 15.26 -7.71
N LYS A 91 -14.33 16.43 -7.29
CA LYS A 91 -13.10 17.09 -7.79
C LYS A 91 -11.81 16.36 -7.39
N ASP A 92 -11.86 15.43 -6.46
CA ASP A 92 -10.69 14.65 -6.07
C ASP A 92 -10.31 13.64 -7.16
N TYR A 93 -11.31 13.18 -7.91
CA TYR A 93 -11.10 12.17 -8.96
C TYR A 93 -11.53 12.62 -10.35
N ILE A 94 -12.43 13.61 -10.46
CA ILE A 94 -13.01 14.03 -11.73
C ILE A 94 -12.68 15.51 -11.99
N ASP A 95 -11.93 15.76 -13.06
CA ASP A 95 -11.65 17.10 -13.56
C ASP A 95 -12.42 17.33 -14.87
N GLY A 96 -13.49 18.11 -14.78
CA GLY A 96 -14.42 18.31 -15.90
C GLY A 96 -15.07 17.01 -16.36
N TYR A 97 -14.62 16.48 -17.49
CA TYR A 97 -15.09 15.21 -18.07
C TYR A 97 -14.02 14.11 -18.02
N SER A 98 -12.96 14.29 -17.27
CA SER A 98 -11.84 13.37 -17.20
C SER A 98 -11.69 12.75 -15.83
N LEU A 99 -11.65 11.41 -15.77
CA LEU A 99 -11.36 10.67 -14.55
C LEU A 99 -9.84 10.55 -14.36
N ASN A 100 -9.36 10.98 -13.19
CA ASN A 100 -7.98 10.78 -12.77
C ASN A 100 -7.77 9.35 -12.28
N THR A 101 -7.37 8.49 -13.18
CA THR A 101 -7.16 7.06 -12.90
C THR A 101 -5.98 6.81 -11.98
N ASP A 102 -4.95 7.65 -12.02
CA ASP A 102 -3.77 7.49 -11.18
C ASP A 102 -4.09 7.79 -9.71
N GLN A 103 -4.84 8.87 -9.44
CA GLN A 103 -5.30 9.17 -8.08
C GLN A 103 -6.19 8.05 -7.55
N LEU A 104 -7.12 7.56 -8.37
CA LEU A 104 -8.01 6.46 -8.00
C LEU A 104 -7.22 5.19 -7.63
N VAL A 105 -6.27 4.79 -8.49
CA VAL A 105 -5.42 3.62 -8.22
C VAL A 105 -4.55 3.81 -6.99
N HIS A 106 -4.01 5.03 -6.80
CA HIS A 106 -3.23 5.35 -5.62
C HIS A 106 -4.02 5.10 -4.32
N ASP A 107 -5.22 5.67 -4.23
CA ASP A 107 -6.03 5.60 -3.03
C ASP A 107 -6.56 4.18 -2.77
N GLU A 108 -7.00 3.47 -3.82
CA GLU A 108 -7.42 2.07 -3.70
C GLU A 108 -6.25 1.14 -3.33
N ALA A 109 -5.03 1.41 -3.82
CA ALA A 109 -3.84 0.66 -3.41
C ALA A 109 -3.54 0.83 -1.92
N LEU A 110 -3.78 2.01 -1.36
CA LEU A 110 -3.59 2.26 0.07
C LEU A 110 -4.60 1.52 0.95
N LEU A 111 -5.83 1.30 0.46
CA LEU A 111 -6.84 0.54 1.20
C LEU A 111 -6.49 -0.94 1.34
N VAL A 112 -5.82 -1.51 0.33
CA VAL A 112 -5.39 -2.92 0.33
C VAL A 112 -3.90 -3.08 0.66
N TRP A 113 -3.31 -2.05 1.28
CA TRP A 113 -1.89 -2.06 1.65
C TRP A 113 -1.56 -3.22 2.58
N PRO A 114 -0.51 -4.01 2.31
CA PRO A 114 -0.15 -5.15 3.15
C PRO A 114 0.33 -4.67 4.54
N GLU A 115 -0.22 -5.24 5.61
CA GLU A 115 0.16 -4.89 6.98
C GLU A 115 1.62 -5.20 7.28
N ARG A 116 2.15 -6.28 6.68
CA ARG A 116 3.51 -6.75 6.93
C ARG A 116 4.08 -7.48 5.73
N VAL A 117 5.23 -7.02 5.26
CA VAL A 117 6.01 -7.67 4.21
C VAL A 117 7.30 -8.22 4.80
N LEU A 118 7.63 -9.47 4.47
CA LEU A 118 8.88 -10.13 4.87
C LEU A 118 9.62 -10.60 3.63
N CYS A 119 10.95 -10.48 3.63
CA CYS A 119 11.77 -11.01 2.55
C CYS A 119 11.78 -12.56 2.53
N LYS A 120 11.60 -13.18 3.71
CA LYS A 120 11.42 -14.61 3.92
C LYS A 120 10.79 -14.84 5.31
N GLU A 121 10.13 -15.97 5.50
CA GLU A 121 9.44 -16.29 6.77
C GLU A 121 10.37 -16.29 7.98
N ASP A 122 11.56 -16.86 7.82
CA ASP A 122 12.61 -16.98 8.84
C ASP A 122 13.58 -15.78 8.87
N CYS A 123 13.19 -14.62 8.34
CA CYS A 123 14.02 -13.43 8.33
C CYS A 123 14.50 -13.09 9.75
N LYS A 124 15.82 -13.05 9.95
CA LYS A 124 16.45 -12.78 11.26
C LYS A 124 16.43 -11.29 11.63
N GLY A 125 16.21 -10.41 10.65
CA GLY A 125 16.16 -8.97 10.86
C GLY A 125 17.53 -8.31 11.00
N LEU A 126 17.50 -7.10 11.59
CA LEU A 126 18.71 -6.33 11.92
C LEU A 126 19.10 -6.56 13.38
N CYS A 127 20.40 -6.51 13.66
CA CYS A 127 20.89 -6.48 15.03
C CYS A 127 20.43 -5.18 15.71
N PRO A 128 19.78 -5.24 16.89
CA PRO A 128 19.31 -4.04 17.58
C PRO A 128 20.42 -3.13 18.11
N VAL A 129 21.65 -3.64 18.17
CA VAL A 129 22.81 -2.90 18.70
C VAL A 129 23.59 -2.22 17.58
N CYS A 130 23.98 -2.96 16.54
CA CYS A 130 24.85 -2.45 15.47
C CYS A 130 24.14 -2.26 14.12
N GLY A 131 22.85 -2.64 13.97
CA GLY A 131 22.12 -2.52 12.72
C GLY A 131 22.53 -3.51 11.62
N LYS A 132 23.47 -4.43 11.87
CA LYS A 132 23.90 -5.40 10.86
C LYS A 132 22.75 -6.36 10.50
N ASN A 133 22.56 -6.62 9.20
CA ASN A 133 21.57 -7.58 8.72
C ASN A 133 22.02 -9.01 9.11
N GLN A 134 21.29 -9.63 10.04
CA GLN A 134 21.59 -10.96 10.57
C GLN A 134 21.32 -12.10 9.57
N ASN A 135 20.68 -11.80 8.45
CA ASN A 135 20.54 -12.77 7.36
C ASN A 135 21.84 -12.94 6.56
N LEU A 136 22.73 -11.94 6.59
CA LEU A 136 24.01 -11.92 5.87
C LEU A 136 25.18 -12.39 6.75
N GLY A 137 24.97 -12.55 8.05
CA GLY A 137 25.99 -13.02 8.98
C GLY A 137 25.71 -12.55 10.40
N SER A 138 26.25 -13.28 11.38
CA SER A 138 26.16 -12.91 12.80
C SER A 138 27.06 -11.71 13.13
N CYS A 139 26.80 -11.08 14.25
CA CYS A 139 27.66 -10.09 14.89
C CYS A 139 27.91 -10.53 16.34
N ASP A 140 28.98 -10.04 16.93
CA ASP A 140 29.37 -10.38 18.32
C ASP A 140 28.77 -9.40 19.35
N CYS A 141 27.70 -8.69 18.97
CA CYS A 141 27.02 -7.76 19.86
C CYS A 141 26.25 -8.52 20.95
N ASP A 142 26.39 -8.05 22.19
CA ASP A 142 25.53 -8.51 23.26
C ASP A 142 24.12 -7.90 23.07
N THR A 143 23.18 -8.75 22.66
CA THR A 143 21.79 -8.37 22.47
C THR A 143 20.96 -8.56 23.75
N THR A 144 21.58 -9.01 24.84
CA THR A 144 20.92 -9.23 26.13
C THR A 144 20.77 -7.93 26.95
N VAL A 145 21.04 -6.76 26.35
CA VAL A 145 20.86 -5.46 27.02
C VAL A 145 19.38 -5.32 27.42
N ARG A 146 19.14 -5.62 28.67
CA ARG A 146 17.82 -5.49 29.28
C ARG A 146 17.47 -4.01 29.40
N ASP A 147 16.23 -3.67 29.11
CA ASP A 147 15.74 -2.30 29.35
C ASP A 147 16.09 -1.88 30.79
N PRO A 148 16.84 -0.77 31.00
CA PRO A 148 17.22 -0.31 32.34
C PRO A 148 16.02 -0.11 33.28
N ARG A 149 14.84 0.13 32.72
CA ARG A 149 13.59 0.25 33.48
C ARG A 149 13.16 -1.08 34.09
N MET A 150 13.45 -2.18 33.40
CA MET A 150 13.13 -3.55 33.87
C MET A 150 14.21 -4.12 34.80
N ALA A 151 15.42 -3.54 34.82
CA ALA A 151 16.51 -4.01 35.68
C ALA A 151 16.10 -3.99 37.17
N LYS A 152 15.45 -2.92 37.63
CA LYS A 152 14.95 -2.81 39.02
C LYS A 152 13.89 -3.86 39.37
N ILE A 153 13.02 -4.22 38.44
CA ILE A 153 12.00 -5.27 38.63
C ILE A 153 12.68 -6.63 38.77
N LEU A 154 13.68 -6.90 37.95
CA LEU A 154 14.47 -8.15 38.01
C LEU A 154 15.25 -8.28 39.33
N ASP A 155 15.80 -7.19 39.84
CA ASP A 155 16.48 -7.16 41.13
C ASP A 155 15.50 -7.49 42.28
N ILE A 156 14.27 -6.98 42.23
CA ILE A 156 13.22 -7.31 43.19
C ILE A 156 12.88 -8.80 43.16
N PHE A 157 12.69 -9.37 41.95
CA PHE A 157 12.41 -10.80 41.79
C PHE A 157 13.55 -11.68 42.28
N ASN A 158 14.81 -11.34 41.97
CA ASN A 158 15.98 -12.11 42.40
C ASN A 158 16.20 -12.02 43.93
N ASN A 159 15.77 -10.94 44.59
CA ASN A 159 15.91 -10.75 46.03
C ASN A 159 14.71 -11.25 46.82
N ALA A 160 13.55 -11.44 46.20
CA ALA A 160 12.36 -11.97 46.85
C ALA A 160 12.36 -13.49 47.06
N GLY A 161 13.36 -14.20 46.48
CA GLY A 161 13.53 -15.67 46.59
C GLY A 161 14.60 -16.12 47.58
N LYS A 162 15.05 -15.24 48.49
CA LYS A 162 15.99 -15.61 49.58
C LYS A 162 15.34 -15.45 50.94
#